data_e7f6542e86d23740ec539e1e52fb3ede
#
_entry.id   e7f6542e86d23740ec539e1e52fb3ede
#
_cell.length_a   1.000
_cell.length_b   1.000
_cell.length_c   1.000
_cell.angle_alpha   90.00
_cell.angle_beta   90.00
_cell.angle_gamma   90.00
#
_symmetry.space_group_name_H-M   'P 1'
#
loop_
_entity.id
_entity.type
_entity.pdbx_description
1 polymer ?
#
loop_
_entity_poly.entity_id
_entity_poly.type
_entity_poly.pdbx_seq_one_letter_code
_entity_poly.pdbx_strand_id
1 'polypeptide(L)'
;MIFQNHCTPHLSYSQQIFEIFICPYFKIIVSHYFFLYIIIEVIALNGFEKVKEKKKRAIKEAAFLLFSERGFNEVKIEHIAKKANVSQVTIYNHFGSKDALFRELIQNFIISEFQYYKDLAEEKLPFHEMMQKMIVRKMNTGGLFQPDMLLQMMQRDEELREFIYSYQNEKILPWYLEILEQAQQKNEINPHLTKEMMLLYIQMFTKLGDDFGAQLLEGDREKHIQDIVTMFFYGLSVPEK
;
A
#
# COMPACT_ATOMS: atom_id res chain seq x y z
N MET A 1 0.64 13.66 -76.59
CA MET A 1 0.23 15.03 -76.97
C MET A 1 0.35 15.87 -75.71
N ILE A 2 1.16 16.90 -75.77
CA ILE A 2 1.42 18.01 -74.83
C ILE A 2 2.08 17.58 -73.50
N PHE A 3 3.41 17.54 -73.57
CA PHE A 3 4.30 17.63 -72.42
C PHE A 3 4.33 19.07 -71.91
N GLN A 4 3.85 19.37 -70.73
CA GLN A 4 4.13 20.63 -70.07
C GLN A 4 5.43 20.48 -69.27
N ASN A 5 6.50 21.09 -69.78
CA ASN A 5 7.76 21.32 -69.10
C ASN A 5 7.51 22.27 -67.90
N HIS A 6 7.61 21.77 -66.66
CA HIS A 6 7.80 22.61 -65.47
C HIS A 6 9.31 22.88 -65.35
N CYS A 7 9.73 24.07 -65.68
CA CYS A 7 11.05 24.61 -65.38
C CYS A 7 11.19 24.68 -63.84
N THR A 8 11.98 23.84 -63.28
CA THR A 8 12.53 24.05 -61.95
C THR A 8 13.61 25.12 -62.01
N PRO A 9 13.60 26.13 -61.12
CA PRO A 9 14.66 27.13 -61.09
C PRO A 9 16.00 26.44 -60.86
N HIS A 10 17.00 26.71 -61.73
CA HIS A 10 18.39 26.29 -61.61
C HIS A 10 18.95 26.89 -60.28
N LEU A 11 19.04 26.13 -59.24
CA LEU A 11 19.82 26.49 -58.07
C LEU A 11 21.28 26.64 -58.44
N SER A 12 21.96 27.69 -57.96
CA SER A 12 23.40 27.89 -58.22
C SER A 12 24.18 26.67 -57.65
N TYR A 13 25.32 26.39 -58.29
CA TYR A 13 26.17 25.25 -57.87
C TYR A 13 26.53 25.26 -56.37
N SER A 14 26.67 26.45 -55.80
CA SER A 14 26.85 26.67 -54.35
C SER A 14 25.63 26.31 -53.51
N GLN A 15 24.42 26.52 -54.00
CA GLN A 15 23.19 26.15 -53.35
C GLN A 15 22.94 24.63 -53.39
N GLN A 16 23.33 23.98 -54.47
CA GLN A 16 23.26 22.53 -54.59
C GLN A 16 24.25 21.82 -53.64
N ILE A 17 25.50 22.37 -53.52
CA ILE A 17 26.46 21.87 -52.53
C ILE A 17 25.96 22.07 -51.10
N PHE A 18 25.34 23.22 -50.81
CA PHE A 18 24.76 23.50 -49.49
C PHE A 18 23.64 22.52 -49.13
N GLU A 19 22.74 22.21 -50.06
CA GLU A 19 21.67 21.23 -49.81
C GLU A 19 22.17 19.79 -49.70
N ILE A 20 23.20 19.40 -50.48
CA ILE A 20 23.70 18.03 -50.49
C ILE A 20 24.64 17.71 -49.29
N PHE A 21 25.46 18.68 -48.88
CA PHE A 21 26.49 18.44 -47.85
C PHE A 21 26.19 19.06 -46.49
N ILE A 22 25.60 20.22 -46.41
CA ILE A 22 25.35 20.92 -45.15
C ILE A 22 23.99 20.53 -44.53
N CYS A 23 22.98 20.32 -45.36
CA CYS A 23 21.65 19.98 -44.89
C CYS A 23 21.56 18.60 -44.19
N PRO A 24 22.21 17.53 -44.66
CA PRO A 24 22.24 16.24 -43.94
C PRO A 24 22.98 16.32 -42.62
N TYR A 25 24.14 16.98 -42.59
CA TYR A 25 24.92 17.14 -41.36
C TYR A 25 24.19 18.02 -40.33
N PHE A 26 23.55 19.08 -40.76
CA PHE A 26 22.76 19.95 -39.91
C PHE A 26 21.53 19.21 -39.34
N LYS A 27 20.84 18.40 -40.13
CA LYS A 27 19.74 17.55 -39.67
C LYS A 27 20.21 16.49 -38.63
N ILE A 28 21.39 15.91 -38.84
CA ILE A 28 21.97 14.95 -37.91
C ILE A 28 22.36 15.64 -36.59
N ILE A 29 22.98 16.80 -36.67
CA ILE A 29 23.38 17.60 -35.51
C ILE A 29 22.13 18.02 -34.69
N VAL A 30 21.13 18.60 -35.35
CA VAL A 30 19.89 19.04 -34.70
C VAL A 30 19.15 17.84 -34.10
N SER A 31 19.08 16.71 -34.81
CA SER A 31 18.48 15.47 -34.26
C SER A 31 19.25 14.96 -33.05
N HIS A 32 20.59 15.03 -33.04
CA HIS A 32 21.41 14.59 -31.91
C HIS A 32 21.25 15.51 -30.69
N TYR A 33 21.22 16.83 -30.87
CA TYR A 33 20.96 17.79 -29.80
C TYR A 33 19.52 17.67 -29.26
N PHE A 34 18.54 17.43 -30.10
CA PHE A 34 17.16 17.22 -29.72
C PHE A 34 17.01 15.92 -28.92
N PHE A 35 17.67 14.84 -29.35
CA PHE A 35 17.69 13.56 -28.63
C PHE A 35 18.40 13.68 -27.28
N LEU A 36 19.53 14.40 -27.22
CA LEU A 36 20.26 14.68 -25.99
C LEU A 36 19.42 15.53 -25.01
N TYR A 37 18.70 16.53 -25.53
CA TYR A 37 17.77 17.35 -24.75
C TYR A 37 16.66 16.50 -24.12
N ILE A 38 16.01 15.63 -24.91
CA ILE A 38 14.99 14.72 -24.40
C ILE A 38 15.56 13.77 -23.34
N ILE A 39 16.76 13.22 -23.54
CA ILE A 39 17.40 12.35 -22.55
C ILE A 39 17.65 13.12 -21.24
N ILE A 40 18.14 14.34 -21.33
CA ILE A 40 18.39 15.19 -20.14
C ILE A 40 17.07 15.48 -19.40
N GLU A 41 15.99 15.83 -20.11
CA GLU A 41 14.68 16.05 -19.50
C GLU A 41 14.13 14.76 -18.84
N VAL A 42 14.22 13.62 -19.49
CA VAL A 42 13.77 12.34 -18.92
C VAL A 42 14.58 11.96 -17.65
N ILE A 43 15.89 12.20 -17.68
CA ILE A 43 16.75 11.93 -16.49
C ILE A 43 16.40 12.91 -15.36
N ALA A 44 16.20 14.20 -15.68
CA ALA A 44 15.83 15.22 -14.71
C ALA A 44 14.45 14.94 -14.09
N LEU A 45 13.44 14.57 -14.90
CA LEU A 45 12.11 14.16 -14.45
C LEU A 45 12.18 12.94 -13.53
N ASN A 46 12.93 11.90 -13.91
CA ASN A 46 13.13 10.70 -13.06
C ASN A 46 13.82 11.04 -11.73
N GLY A 47 14.80 11.94 -11.74
CA GLY A 47 15.47 12.42 -10.53
C GLY A 47 14.52 13.19 -9.61
N PHE A 48 13.70 14.07 -10.17
CA PHE A 48 12.72 14.85 -9.43
C PHE A 48 11.63 13.96 -8.78
N GLU A 49 11.06 13.02 -9.55
CA GLU A 49 10.07 12.08 -9.01
C GLU A 49 10.65 11.20 -7.91
N LYS A 50 11.89 10.71 -8.05
CA LYS A 50 12.57 9.96 -6.98
C LYS A 50 12.72 10.77 -5.69
N VAL A 51 13.08 12.05 -5.78
CA VAL A 51 13.20 12.94 -4.62
C VAL A 51 11.84 13.20 -4.00
N LYS A 52 10.81 13.41 -4.80
CA LYS A 52 9.43 13.61 -4.38
C LYS A 52 8.90 12.39 -3.62
N GLU A 53 9.06 11.19 -4.19
CA GLU A 53 8.66 9.93 -3.55
C GLU A 53 9.45 9.66 -2.26
N LYS A 54 10.76 9.97 -2.22
CA LYS A 54 11.55 9.87 -0.99
C LYS A 54 11.00 10.77 0.12
N LYS A 55 10.64 12.03 -0.21
CA LYS A 55 10.02 12.94 0.76
C LYS A 55 8.64 12.43 1.21
N LYS A 56 7.81 11.98 0.28
CA LYS A 56 6.49 11.43 0.58
C LYS A 56 6.59 10.25 1.54
N ARG A 57 7.52 9.34 1.30
CA ARG A 57 7.79 8.20 2.19
C ARG A 57 8.24 8.65 3.57
N ALA A 58 9.22 9.56 3.67
CA ALA A 58 9.69 10.07 4.96
C ALA A 58 8.57 10.75 5.77
N ILE A 59 7.66 11.49 5.12
CA ILE A 59 6.49 12.08 5.77
C ILE A 59 5.56 10.98 6.29
N LYS A 60 5.27 9.96 5.50
CA LYS A 60 4.42 8.84 5.91
C LYS A 60 5.00 8.07 7.10
N GLU A 61 6.28 7.75 7.07
CA GLU A 61 6.98 7.08 8.18
C GLU A 61 6.94 7.90 9.47
N ALA A 62 7.22 9.20 9.38
CA ALA A 62 7.16 10.11 10.52
C ALA A 62 5.75 10.26 11.10
N ALA A 63 4.75 10.38 10.23
CA ALA A 63 3.37 10.52 10.61
C ALA A 63 2.83 9.22 11.24
N PHE A 64 3.14 8.07 10.67
CA PHE A 64 2.77 6.76 11.21
C PHE A 64 3.26 6.60 12.65
N LEU A 65 4.55 6.82 12.90
CA LEU A 65 5.14 6.73 14.23
C LEU A 65 4.49 7.69 15.23
N LEU A 66 4.27 8.95 14.82
CA LEU A 66 3.67 9.93 15.71
C LEU A 66 2.19 9.63 16.02
N PHE A 67 1.42 9.22 15.03
CA PHE A 67 0.01 8.87 15.24
C PHE A 67 -0.15 7.61 16.10
N SER A 68 0.71 6.60 15.92
CA SER A 68 0.68 5.41 16.75
C SER A 68 1.10 5.67 18.20
N GLU A 69 2.08 6.57 18.43
CA GLU A 69 2.56 6.91 19.77
C GLU A 69 1.61 7.81 20.57
N ARG A 70 0.99 8.81 19.89
CA ARG A 70 0.28 9.92 20.56
C ARG A 70 -1.18 10.06 20.18
N GLY A 71 -1.64 9.30 19.21
CA GLY A 71 -2.96 9.45 18.63
C GLY A 71 -3.07 10.62 17.65
N PHE A 72 -4.14 10.63 16.88
CA PHE A 72 -4.35 11.63 15.83
C PHE A 72 -4.48 13.07 16.35
N ASN A 73 -5.22 13.29 17.45
CA ASN A 73 -5.56 14.63 17.92
C ASN A 73 -4.34 15.40 18.44
N GLU A 74 -3.43 14.73 19.15
CA GLU A 74 -2.24 15.32 19.76
C GLU A 74 -1.12 15.64 18.76
N VAL A 75 -1.17 15.04 17.56
CA VAL A 75 -0.14 15.23 16.53
C VAL A 75 -0.49 16.43 15.65
N LYS A 76 0.42 17.40 15.59
CA LYS A 76 0.35 18.56 14.68
C LYS A 76 1.22 18.31 13.45
N ILE A 77 0.87 18.96 12.33
CA ILE A 77 1.69 18.91 11.08
C ILE A 77 3.13 19.37 11.33
N GLU A 78 3.33 20.30 12.25
CA GLU A 78 4.67 20.77 12.68
C GLU A 78 5.52 19.62 13.24
N HIS A 79 4.94 18.76 14.08
CA HIS A 79 5.65 17.59 14.64
C HIS A 79 6.11 16.62 13.53
N ILE A 80 5.21 16.36 12.56
CA ILE A 80 5.49 15.50 11.42
C ILE A 80 6.59 16.12 10.54
N ALA A 81 6.48 17.41 10.23
CA ALA A 81 7.46 18.15 9.43
C ALA A 81 8.86 18.09 10.03
N LYS A 82 8.96 18.33 11.34
CA LYS A 82 10.21 18.24 12.09
C LYS A 82 10.80 16.83 12.05
N LYS A 83 9.99 15.81 12.30
CA LYS A 83 10.45 14.40 12.31
C LYS A 83 10.85 13.91 10.92
N ALA A 84 10.14 14.33 9.87
CA ALA A 84 10.43 13.98 8.47
C ALA A 84 11.54 14.84 7.83
N ASN A 85 12.04 15.85 8.54
CA ASN A 85 13.00 16.84 8.02
C ASN A 85 12.54 17.53 6.72
N VAL A 86 11.29 18.01 6.72
CA VAL A 86 10.69 18.76 5.61
C VAL A 86 9.96 19.99 6.14
N SER A 87 9.57 20.91 5.25
CA SER A 87 8.70 22.03 5.63
C SER A 87 7.23 21.57 5.77
N GLN A 88 6.43 22.29 6.58
CA GLN A 88 4.99 22.05 6.65
C GLN A 88 4.32 22.24 5.28
N VAL A 89 4.78 23.23 4.50
CA VAL A 89 4.32 23.47 3.13
C VAL A 89 4.54 22.25 2.24
N THR A 90 5.66 21.54 2.42
CA THR A 90 5.92 20.29 1.70
C THR A 90 4.86 19.23 2.01
N ILE A 91 4.44 19.10 3.28
CA ILE A 91 3.40 18.14 3.68
C ILE A 91 2.05 18.51 3.03
N TYR A 92 1.66 19.77 3.10
CA TYR A 92 0.42 20.23 2.48
C TYR A 92 0.42 20.07 0.96
N ASN A 93 1.56 20.29 0.30
CA ASN A 93 1.69 20.09 -1.15
C ASN A 93 1.56 18.61 -1.54
N HIS A 94 1.96 17.66 -0.67
CA HIS A 94 1.86 16.24 -0.97
C HIS A 94 0.49 15.63 -0.60
N PHE A 95 -0.11 16.09 0.49
CA PHE A 95 -1.26 15.41 1.08
C PHE A 95 -2.50 16.31 1.23
N GLY A 96 -2.35 17.61 1.08
CA GLY A 96 -3.45 18.58 1.23
C GLY A 96 -3.83 18.87 2.68
N SER A 97 -4.02 17.86 3.51
CA SER A 97 -4.42 18.03 4.93
C SER A 97 -3.84 16.94 5.82
N LYS A 98 -3.94 17.13 7.14
CA LYS A 98 -3.59 16.11 8.14
C LYS A 98 -4.51 14.89 8.04
N ASP A 99 -5.80 15.13 7.80
CA ASP A 99 -6.79 14.07 7.62
C ASP A 99 -6.51 13.24 6.37
N ALA A 100 -6.21 13.86 5.25
CA ALA A 100 -5.84 13.15 4.01
C ALA A 100 -4.53 12.36 4.15
N LEU A 101 -3.53 12.89 4.87
CA LEU A 101 -2.32 12.16 5.21
C LEU A 101 -2.64 10.91 6.06
N PHE A 102 -3.47 11.08 7.09
CA PHE A 102 -3.89 9.96 7.94
C PHE A 102 -4.68 8.91 7.14
N ARG A 103 -5.61 9.34 6.29
CA ARG A 103 -6.38 8.46 5.41
C ARG A 103 -5.46 7.62 4.53
N GLU A 104 -4.50 8.27 3.84
CA GLU A 104 -3.54 7.54 2.99
C GLU A 104 -2.69 6.55 3.80
N LEU A 105 -2.32 6.86 5.03
CA LEU A 105 -1.61 5.95 5.92
C LEU A 105 -2.43 4.72 6.29
N ILE A 106 -3.68 4.90 6.69
CA ILE A 106 -4.57 3.78 7.06
C ILE A 106 -4.87 2.90 5.84
N GLN A 107 -5.16 3.50 4.69
CA GLN A 107 -5.38 2.76 3.45
C GLN A 107 -4.16 1.89 3.09
N ASN A 108 -2.96 2.48 3.09
CA ASN A 108 -1.72 1.75 2.81
C ASN A 108 -1.46 0.64 3.85
N PHE A 109 -1.73 0.90 5.12
CA PHE A 109 -1.59 -0.10 6.18
C PHE A 109 -2.51 -1.30 5.95
N ILE A 110 -3.80 -1.07 5.69
CA ILE A 110 -4.77 -2.13 5.41
C ILE A 110 -4.36 -2.94 4.18
N ILE A 111 -3.96 -2.26 3.09
CA ILE A 111 -3.52 -2.92 1.85
C ILE A 111 -2.27 -3.77 2.12
N SER A 112 -1.29 -3.24 2.85
CA SER A 112 -0.04 -3.96 3.12
C SER A 112 -0.24 -5.16 4.06
N GLU A 113 -1.12 -5.05 5.07
CA GLU A 113 -1.46 -6.17 5.95
C GLU A 113 -2.21 -7.26 5.16
N PHE A 114 -3.14 -6.88 4.29
CA PHE A 114 -3.83 -7.86 3.46
C PHE A 114 -2.89 -8.53 2.45
N GLN A 115 -1.95 -7.78 1.86
CA GLN A 115 -0.93 -8.37 0.99
C GLN A 115 -0.05 -9.38 1.73
N TYR A 116 0.37 -9.05 2.97
CA TYR A 116 1.11 -9.99 3.81
C TYR A 116 0.36 -11.31 4.01
N TYR A 117 -0.97 -11.26 4.28
CA TYR A 117 -1.77 -12.47 4.44
C TYR A 117 -1.91 -13.27 3.14
N LYS A 118 -2.00 -12.59 2.01
CA LYS A 118 -2.01 -13.26 0.70
C LYS A 118 -0.68 -13.95 0.41
N ASP A 119 0.43 -13.26 0.63
CA ASP A 119 1.77 -13.83 0.45
C ASP A 119 1.98 -15.06 1.35
N LEU A 120 1.50 -14.97 2.60
CA LEU A 120 1.54 -16.10 3.55
C LEU A 120 0.72 -17.30 3.05
N ALA A 121 -0.43 -17.07 2.43
CA ALA A 121 -1.26 -18.15 1.87
C ALA A 121 -0.57 -18.83 0.67
N GLU A 122 0.27 -18.11 -0.08
CA GLU A 122 1.06 -18.67 -1.19
C GLU A 122 2.18 -19.62 -0.72
N GLU A 123 2.60 -19.55 0.56
CA GLU A 123 3.58 -20.48 1.16
C GLU A 123 3.05 -21.93 1.24
N LYS A 124 1.75 -22.14 0.98
CA LYS A 124 1.07 -23.46 1.00
C LYS A 124 1.26 -24.23 2.31
N LEU A 125 1.29 -23.49 3.42
CA LEU A 125 1.34 -24.07 4.76
C LEU A 125 0.03 -24.80 5.07
N PRO A 126 0.05 -25.79 6.00
CA PRO A 126 -1.16 -26.29 6.61
C PRO A 126 -2.00 -25.16 7.21
N PHE A 127 -3.33 -25.28 7.14
CA PHE A 127 -4.24 -24.23 7.62
C PHE A 127 -3.93 -23.77 9.04
N HIS A 128 -3.62 -24.72 9.93
CA HIS A 128 -3.25 -24.42 11.32
C HIS A 128 -2.02 -23.49 11.40
N GLU A 129 -0.94 -23.79 10.68
CA GLU A 129 0.28 -22.98 10.71
C GLU A 129 0.07 -21.60 10.11
N MET A 130 -0.67 -21.52 9.02
CA MET A 130 -1.03 -20.26 8.37
C MET A 130 -1.83 -19.38 9.35
N MET A 131 -2.89 -19.90 9.95
CA MET A 131 -3.73 -19.17 10.92
C MET A 131 -2.94 -18.74 12.15
N GLN A 132 -2.05 -19.58 12.65
CA GLN A 132 -1.17 -19.22 13.77
C GLN A 132 -0.32 -17.99 13.43
N LYS A 133 0.34 -17.99 12.26
CA LYS A 133 1.13 -16.84 11.79
C LYS A 133 0.27 -15.58 11.63
N MET A 134 -0.97 -15.71 11.12
CA MET A 134 -1.91 -14.60 10.97
C MET A 134 -2.34 -14.02 12.32
N ILE A 135 -2.66 -14.86 13.30
CA ILE A 135 -3.02 -14.45 14.67
C ILE A 135 -1.86 -13.69 15.31
N VAL A 136 -0.65 -14.27 15.27
CA VAL A 136 0.57 -13.64 15.80
C VAL A 136 0.81 -12.28 15.13
N ARG A 137 0.66 -12.20 13.81
CA ARG A 137 0.78 -10.93 13.06
C ARG A 137 -0.25 -9.91 13.54
N LYS A 138 -1.53 -10.29 13.61
CA LYS A 138 -2.63 -9.41 14.05
C LYS A 138 -2.36 -8.88 15.46
N MET A 139 -1.91 -9.71 16.37
CA MET A 139 -1.60 -9.29 17.74
C MET A 139 -0.39 -8.35 17.81
N ASN A 140 0.58 -8.52 16.91
CA ASN A 140 1.73 -7.63 16.84
C ASN A 140 1.40 -6.26 16.21
N THR A 141 0.41 -6.19 15.34
CA THR A 141 0.02 -4.97 14.61
C THR A 141 -1.27 -4.34 15.14
N GLY A 142 -2.12 -5.08 15.84
CA GLY A 142 -3.43 -4.62 16.31
C GLY A 142 -3.39 -3.45 17.31
N GLY A 143 -2.28 -3.27 18.03
CA GLY A 143 -2.09 -2.15 18.95
C GLY A 143 -1.42 -0.90 18.33
N LEU A 144 -1.12 -0.91 17.03
CA LEU A 144 -0.45 0.22 16.37
C LEU A 144 -1.33 1.48 16.29
N PHE A 145 -2.64 1.30 16.17
CA PHE A 145 -3.60 2.40 16.23
C PHE A 145 -4.67 2.08 17.28
N GLN A 146 -4.97 3.05 18.13
CA GLN A 146 -6.02 2.88 19.11
C GLN A 146 -7.37 2.68 18.38
N PRO A 147 -8.18 1.66 18.74
CA PRO A 147 -9.46 1.39 18.07
C PRO A 147 -10.39 2.60 18.05
N ASP A 148 -10.47 3.35 19.14
CA ASP A 148 -11.29 4.56 19.24
C ASP A 148 -10.85 5.63 18.25
N MET A 149 -9.56 5.75 17.97
CA MET A 149 -9.04 6.71 17.00
C MET A 149 -9.54 6.38 15.59
N LEU A 150 -9.47 5.13 15.19
CA LEU A 150 -9.94 4.70 13.87
C LEU A 150 -11.45 4.91 13.72
N LEU A 151 -12.23 4.55 14.74
CA LEU A 151 -13.69 4.78 14.76
C LEU A 151 -14.02 6.27 14.64
N GLN A 152 -13.38 7.13 15.41
CA GLN A 152 -13.56 8.58 15.32
C GLN A 152 -13.22 9.11 13.92
N MET A 153 -12.15 8.61 13.30
CA MET A 153 -11.77 9.01 11.94
C MET A 153 -12.80 8.54 10.91
N MET A 154 -13.30 7.31 11.00
CA MET A 154 -14.36 6.81 10.11
C MET A 154 -15.68 7.58 10.24
N GLN A 155 -15.99 8.13 11.42
CA GLN A 155 -17.19 8.94 11.61
C GLN A 155 -17.12 10.29 10.87
N ARG A 156 -15.96 10.90 10.78
CA ARG A 156 -15.77 12.23 10.19
C ARG A 156 -15.18 12.24 8.78
N ASP A 157 -14.54 11.16 8.36
CA ASP A 157 -13.91 11.02 7.04
C ASP A 157 -14.68 9.94 6.24
N GLU A 158 -15.54 10.40 5.35
CA GLU A 158 -16.41 9.55 4.54
C GLU A 158 -15.60 8.69 3.55
N GLU A 159 -14.57 9.27 2.92
CA GLU A 159 -13.72 8.53 1.98
C GLU A 159 -12.97 7.38 2.67
N LEU A 160 -12.49 7.60 3.92
CA LEU A 160 -11.87 6.55 4.71
C LEU A 160 -12.87 5.44 5.05
N ARG A 161 -14.06 5.84 5.48
CA ARG A 161 -15.14 4.88 5.83
C ARG A 161 -15.52 4.03 4.63
N GLU A 162 -15.78 4.66 3.49
CA GLU A 162 -16.15 3.95 2.24
C GLU A 162 -15.04 3.02 1.79
N PHE A 163 -13.78 3.46 1.84
CA PHE A 163 -12.64 2.61 1.51
C PHE A 163 -12.59 1.38 2.40
N ILE A 164 -12.69 1.53 3.73
CA ILE A 164 -12.61 0.40 4.67
C ILE A 164 -13.72 -0.61 4.38
N TYR A 165 -14.97 -0.15 4.24
CA TYR A 165 -16.10 -1.05 3.97
C TYR A 165 -16.00 -1.73 2.61
N SER A 166 -15.68 -1.00 1.55
CA SER A 166 -15.56 -1.60 0.21
C SER A 166 -14.40 -2.59 0.16
N TYR A 167 -13.24 -2.23 0.70
CA TYR A 167 -12.06 -3.09 0.70
C TYR A 167 -12.29 -4.38 1.51
N GLN A 168 -12.96 -4.26 2.65
CA GLN A 168 -13.34 -5.41 3.47
C GLN A 168 -14.30 -6.34 2.74
N ASN A 169 -15.37 -5.80 2.14
CA ASN A 169 -16.42 -6.62 1.51
C ASN A 169 -16.01 -7.17 0.14
N GLU A 170 -15.21 -6.43 -0.63
CA GLU A 170 -14.88 -6.81 -2.01
C GLU A 170 -13.56 -7.57 -2.13
N LYS A 171 -12.64 -7.43 -1.16
CA LYS A 171 -11.31 -8.02 -1.21
C LYS A 171 -11.04 -8.99 -0.07
N ILE A 172 -11.19 -8.53 1.18
CA ILE A 172 -10.78 -9.31 2.34
C ILE A 172 -11.74 -10.48 2.58
N LEU A 173 -13.03 -10.21 2.66
CA LEU A 173 -14.03 -11.22 2.99
C LEU A 173 -14.12 -12.36 1.96
N PRO A 174 -14.18 -12.11 0.64
CA PRO A 174 -14.17 -13.18 -0.35
C PRO A 174 -12.91 -14.05 -0.29
N TRP A 175 -11.74 -13.44 -0.06
CA TRP A 175 -10.49 -14.16 0.07
C TRP A 175 -10.47 -15.08 1.32
N TYR A 176 -10.97 -14.59 2.47
CA TYR A 176 -11.10 -15.44 3.66
C TYR A 176 -12.03 -16.63 3.41
N LEU A 177 -13.15 -16.42 2.74
CA LEU A 177 -14.07 -17.50 2.38
C LEU A 177 -13.40 -18.55 1.51
N GLU A 178 -12.62 -18.14 0.53
CA GLU A 178 -11.87 -19.04 -0.34
C GLU A 178 -10.86 -19.89 0.46
N ILE A 179 -10.10 -19.28 1.37
CA ILE A 179 -9.15 -20.00 2.23
C ILE A 179 -9.85 -21.02 3.12
N LEU A 180 -11.01 -20.67 3.69
CA LEU A 180 -11.80 -21.60 4.52
C LEU A 180 -12.37 -22.76 3.69
N GLU A 181 -12.86 -22.50 2.48
CA GLU A 181 -13.33 -23.55 1.58
C GLU A 181 -12.21 -24.53 1.21
N GLN A 182 -11.03 -24.00 0.88
CA GLN A 182 -9.87 -24.83 0.60
C GLN A 182 -9.45 -25.71 1.78
N ALA A 183 -9.48 -25.16 3.00
CA ALA A 183 -9.18 -25.90 4.21
C ALA A 183 -10.23 -27.00 4.49
N GLN A 184 -11.52 -26.74 4.24
CA GLN A 184 -12.56 -27.77 4.32
C GLN A 184 -12.35 -28.90 3.32
N GLN A 185 -12.04 -28.56 2.05
CA GLN A 185 -11.77 -29.55 1.00
C GLN A 185 -10.59 -30.46 1.33
N LYS A 186 -9.59 -29.94 2.06
CA LYS A 186 -8.45 -30.71 2.53
C LYS A 186 -8.69 -31.45 3.86
N ASN A 187 -9.89 -31.33 4.44
CA ASN A 187 -10.22 -31.84 5.79
C ASN A 187 -9.32 -31.28 6.92
N GLU A 188 -8.79 -30.08 6.73
CA GLU A 188 -7.99 -29.38 7.75
C GLU A 188 -8.87 -28.67 8.77
N ILE A 189 -10.14 -28.40 8.42
CA ILE A 189 -11.19 -27.90 9.32
C ILE A 189 -12.48 -28.70 9.10
N ASN A 190 -13.39 -28.65 10.09
CA ASN A 190 -14.63 -29.40 10.07
C ASN A 190 -15.46 -29.12 8.81
N PRO A 191 -15.71 -30.11 7.93
CA PRO A 191 -16.45 -29.93 6.68
C PRO A 191 -17.94 -29.63 6.87
N HIS A 192 -18.48 -29.82 8.08
CA HIS A 192 -19.90 -29.59 8.38
C HIS A 192 -20.20 -28.18 8.88
N LEU A 193 -19.18 -27.34 9.12
CA LEU A 193 -19.40 -25.96 9.51
C LEU A 193 -19.85 -25.14 8.31
N THR A 194 -20.86 -24.30 8.52
CA THR A 194 -21.28 -23.36 7.48
C THR A 194 -20.29 -22.19 7.38
N LYS A 195 -20.23 -21.56 6.22
CA LYS A 195 -19.36 -20.40 5.99
C LYS A 195 -19.63 -19.27 6.97
N GLU A 196 -20.92 -19.02 7.24
CA GLU A 196 -21.37 -17.98 8.17
C GLU A 196 -20.81 -18.22 9.58
N MET A 197 -20.86 -19.48 10.04
CA MET A 197 -20.36 -19.83 11.38
C MET A 197 -18.83 -19.73 11.46
N MET A 198 -18.13 -20.12 10.41
CA MET A 198 -16.67 -19.97 10.35
C MET A 198 -16.25 -18.50 10.35
N LEU A 199 -16.95 -17.66 9.58
CA LEU A 199 -16.70 -16.21 9.56
C LEU A 199 -17.00 -15.57 10.92
N LEU A 200 -18.13 -15.94 11.55
CA LEU A 200 -18.47 -15.45 12.88
C LEU A 200 -17.39 -15.82 13.90
N TYR A 201 -16.88 -17.06 13.84
CA TYR A 201 -15.81 -17.53 14.70
C TYR A 201 -14.52 -16.69 14.54
N ILE A 202 -14.08 -16.44 13.30
CA ILE A 202 -12.92 -15.58 13.02
C ILE A 202 -13.16 -14.15 13.50
N GLN A 203 -14.35 -13.59 13.28
CA GLN A 203 -14.70 -12.25 13.74
C GLN A 203 -14.65 -12.12 15.26
N MET A 204 -15.10 -13.14 16.00
CA MET A 204 -15.02 -13.18 17.46
C MET A 204 -13.56 -13.05 17.94
N PHE A 205 -12.64 -13.80 17.35
CA PHE A 205 -11.21 -13.73 17.72
C PHE A 205 -10.55 -12.42 17.25
N THR A 206 -10.96 -11.88 16.11
CA THR A 206 -10.50 -10.56 15.67
C THR A 206 -10.92 -9.49 16.65
N LYS A 207 -12.20 -9.50 17.06
CA LYS A 207 -12.74 -8.55 18.03
C LYS A 207 -12.08 -8.69 19.42
N LEU A 208 -11.78 -9.91 19.85
CA LEU A 208 -11.02 -10.14 21.08
C LEU A 208 -9.67 -9.41 21.06
N GLY A 209 -8.94 -9.49 19.94
CA GLY A 209 -7.69 -8.77 19.77
C GLY A 209 -7.86 -7.24 19.74
N ASP A 210 -8.94 -6.74 19.17
CA ASP A 210 -9.22 -5.31 19.11
C ASP A 210 -9.67 -4.74 20.48
N ASP A 211 -10.51 -5.46 21.20
CA ASP A 211 -11.08 -4.99 22.50
C ASP A 211 -10.12 -5.19 23.68
N PHE A 212 -9.33 -6.24 23.69
CA PHE A 212 -8.47 -6.65 24.79
C PHE A 212 -6.99 -6.71 24.47
N GLY A 213 -6.58 -6.39 23.24
CA GLY A 213 -5.20 -6.55 22.78
C GLY A 213 -4.18 -5.84 23.66
N ALA A 214 -4.46 -4.61 24.12
CA ALA A 214 -3.58 -3.88 25.03
C ALA A 214 -3.38 -4.62 26.36
N GLN A 215 -4.46 -5.14 26.96
CA GLN A 215 -4.42 -5.91 28.22
C GLN A 215 -3.72 -7.26 28.04
N LEU A 216 -3.95 -7.92 26.91
CA LEU A 216 -3.31 -9.21 26.57
C LEU A 216 -1.81 -9.07 26.31
N LEU A 217 -1.33 -7.86 26.01
CA LEU A 217 0.09 -7.58 25.81
C LEU A 217 0.81 -7.14 27.10
N GLU A 218 0.08 -6.95 28.21
CA GLU A 218 0.66 -6.73 29.53
C GLU A 218 1.15 -8.06 30.12
N GLY A 219 2.32 -8.06 30.75
CA GLY A 219 2.90 -9.25 31.36
C GLY A 219 3.61 -10.18 30.36
N ASP A 220 3.33 -11.49 30.44
CA ASP A 220 3.93 -12.50 29.56
C ASP A 220 3.20 -12.57 28.20
N ARG A 221 3.57 -11.65 27.34
CA ARG A 221 2.98 -11.51 26.00
C ARG A 221 3.07 -12.78 25.16
N GLU A 222 4.20 -13.47 25.20
CA GLU A 222 4.43 -14.66 24.38
C GLU A 222 3.49 -15.78 24.81
N LYS A 223 3.31 -15.97 26.10
CA LYS A 223 2.36 -16.92 26.65
C LYS A 223 0.92 -16.58 26.29
N HIS A 224 0.51 -15.32 26.42
CA HIS A 224 -0.84 -14.90 26.06
C HIS A 224 -1.14 -15.14 24.56
N ILE A 225 -0.17 -14.90 23.66
CA ILE A 225 -0.32 -15.21 22.23
C ILE A 225 -0.51 -16.72 22.03
N GLN A 226 0.29 -17.56 22.70
CA GLN A 226 0.16 -19.00 22.62
C GLN A 226 -1.19 -19.50 23.16
N ASP A 227 -1.67 -18.93 24.27
CA ASP A 227 -2.98 -19.26 24.84
C ASP A 227 -4.12 -18.89 23.86
N ILE A 228 -4.07 -17.73 23.21
CA ILE A 228 -5.06 -17.32 22.21
C ILE A 228 -5.04 -18.26 21.00
N VAL A 229 -3.87 -18.62 20.49
CA VAL A 229 -3.73 -19.59 19.39
C VAL A 229 -4.33 -20.93 19.79
N THR A 230 -4.03 -21.40 21.01
CA THR A 230 -4.60 -22.65 21.56
C THR A 230 -6.11 -22.57 21.66
N MET A 231 -6.65 -21.48 22.20
CA MET A 231 -8.09 -21.26 22.29
C MET A 231 -8.75 -21.19 20.92
N PHE A 232 -8.08 -20.58 19.92
CA PHE A 232 -8.60 -20.51 18.56
C PHE A 232 -8.80 -21.89 17.94
N PHE A 233 -7.86 -22.83 18.14
CA PHE A 233 -7.95 -24.14 17.49
C PHE A 233 -8.69 -25.19 18.33
N TYR A 234 -8.61 -25.15 19.66
CA TYR A 234 -9.07 -26.19 20.54
C TYR A 234 -10.16 -25.73 21.53
N GLY A 235 -10.44 -24.42 21.58
CA GLY A 235 -11.35 -23.86 22.60
C GLY A 235 -10.76 -24.06 23.99
N LEU A 236 -11.57 -24.59 24.89
CA LEU A 236 -11.14 -24.97 26.25
C LEU A 236 -10.81 -26.48 26.38
N SER A 237 -10.85 -27.20 25.27
CA SER A 237 -10.53 -28.63 25.26
C SER A 237 -9.02 -28.86 25.31
N VAL A 238 -8.61 -29.98 25.89
CA VAL A 238 -7.20 -30.39 25.81
C VAL A 238 -6.93 -30.93 24.43
N PRO A 239 -5.87 -30.47 23.73
CA PRO A 239 -5.52 -31.02 22.44
C PRO A 239 -5.30 -32.52 22.50
N GLU A 240 -5.90 -33.29 21.61
CA GLU A 240 -5.60 -34.71 21.48
C GLU A 240 -4.12 -34.87 21.09
N LYS A 241 -3.45 -35.85 21.75
CA LYS A 241 -2.01 -36.13 21.55
C LYS A 241 -1.75 -36.80 20.22
#